data_dfe089e88f693e2a4cf34173596e5e89
#
_entry.id   dfe089e88f693e2a4cf34173596e5e89
#
_cell.length_a   1.000
_cell.length_b   1.000
_cell.length_c   1.000
_cell.angle_alpha   90.00
_cell.angle_beta   90.00
_cell.angle_gamma   90.00
#
_symmetry.space_group_name_H-M   'P 1'
#
loop_
_entity.id
_entity.type
_entity.pdbx_description
1 polymer ?
#
loop_
_entity_poly.entity_id
_entity_poly.type
_entity_poly.pdbx_seq_one_letter_code
_entity_poly.pdbx_strand_id
1 'polypeptide(L)'
;MAKILVCDDDKEIVEAIEIYLTQDGHQVLEAYDGIEAVEILKKESVDLLIMDIMMPRMDGIRATLKIREKHNIPIIILSAKSEDADKILGLNIGADDYITKPFN
;
A
#
# COMPACT_ATOMS: atom_id res chain seq x y z
N MET A 1 1.91 -11.73 14.66
CA MET A 1 1.42 -11.97 13.30
C MET A 1 0.42 -10.88 12.90
N ALA A 2 0.61 -10.28 11.74
CA ALA A 2 -0.27 -9.22 11.26
C ALA A 2 -0.92 -9.62 9.94
N LYS A 3 -2.07 -9.03 9.64
CA LYS A 3 -2.71 -9.15 8.33
C LYS A 3 -2.36 -7.90 7.54
N ILE A 4 -1.63 -8.07 6.44
CA ILE A 4 -1.06 -6.98 5.66
C ILE A 4 -1.61 -7.00 4.25
N LEU A 5 -2.15 -5.86 3.79
CA LEU A 5 -2.58 -5.71 2.41
C LEU A 5 -1.48 -5.05 1.60
N VAL A 6 -1.03 -5.73 0.54
CA VAL A 6 -0.01 -5.20 -0.37
C VAL A 6 -0.68 -4.85 -1.68
N CYS A 7 -0.55 -3.59 -2.09
CA CYS A 7 -1.21 -3.07 -3.29
C CYS A 7 -0.19 -2.45 -4.25
N ASP A 8 -0.01 -3.08 -5.40
CA ASP A 8 0.90 -2.62 -6.46
C ASP A 8 0.46 -3.29 -7.75
N ASP A 9 0.50 -2.60 -8.88
CA ASP A 9 0.12 -3.18 -10.16
C ASP A 9 1.22 -4.11 -10.73
N ASP A 10 2.41 -4.05 -10.18
CA ASP A 10 3.52 -4.94 -10.55
C ASP A 10 3.44 -6.22 -9.72
N LYS A 11 3.02 -7.30 -10.35
CA LYS A 11 2.83 -8.59 -9.67
C LYS A 11 4.12 -9.15 -9.09
N GLU A 12 5.26 -8.88 -9.71
CA GLU A 12 6.55 -9.34 -9.20
C GLU A 12 6.90 -8.67 -7.88
N ILE A 13 6.57 -7.39 -7.74
CA ILE A 13 6.80 -6.66 -6.50
C ILE A 13 5.89 -7.19 -5.40
N VAL A 14 4.61 -7.40 -5.71
CA VAL A 14 3.66 -7.96 -4.74
C VAL A 14 4.13 -9.33 -4.26
N GLU A 15 4.55 -10.20 -5.18
CA GLU A 15 5.07 -11.53 -4.86
C GLU A 15 6.31 -11.45 -3.96
N ALA A 16 7.26 -10.57 -4.30
CA ALA A 16 8.48 -10.44 -3.51
C ALA A 16 8.18 -10.00 -2.08
N ILE A 17 7.32 -9.01 -1.92
CA ILE A 17 6.92 -8.54 -0.60
C ILE A 17 6.17 -9.64 0.16
N GLU A 18 5.28 -10.35 -0.51
CA GLU A 18 4.55 -11.47 0.09
C GLU A 18 5.49 -12.52 0.65
N ILE A 19 6.51 -12.91 -0.11
CA ILE A 19 7.48 -13.91 0.32
C ILE A 19 8.15 -13.46 1.62
N TYR A 20 8.64 -12.23 1.68
CA TYR A 20 9.30 -11.72 2.89
C TYR A 20 8.36 -11.70 4.09
N LEU A 21 7.15 -11.21 3.90
CA LEU A 21 6.22 -11.04 5.00
C LEU A 21 5.68 -12.38 5.50
N THR A 22 5.44 -13.33 4.59
CA THR A 22 4.96 -14.66 5.02
C THR A 22 6.05 -15.44 5.73
N GLN A 23 7.33 -15.25 5.39
CA GLN A 23 8.43 -15.85 6.12
C GLN A 23 8.47 -15.38 7.58
N ASP A 24 8.05 -14.15 7.82
CA ASP A 24 7.99 -13.58 9.18
C ASP A 24 6.67 -13.90 9.88
N GLY A 25 5.84 -14.75 9.31
CA GLY A 25 4.61 -15.20 9.94
C GLY A 25 3.39 -14.32 9.74
N HIS A 26 3.46 -13.36 8.83
CA HIS A 26 2.32 -12.49 8.53
C HIS A 26 1.40 -13.09 7.47
N GLN A 27 0.13 -12.72 7.52
CA GLN A 27 -0.83 -13.05 6.47
C GLN A 27 -0.86 -11.90 5.47
N VAL A 28 -0.77 -12.22 4.18
CA VAL A 28 -0.73 -11.19 3.13
C VAL A 28 -1.95 -11.31 2.24
N LEU A 29 -2.61 -10.17 2.01
CA LEU A 29 -3.65 -10.02 1.01
C LEU A 29 -3.09 -9.17 -0.13
N GLU A 30 -3.56 -9.40 -1.34
CA GLU A 30 -3.01 -8.77 -2.54
C GLU A 30 -4.06 -7.94 -3.25
N ALA A 31 -3.67 -6.75 -3.72
CA ALA A 31 -4.47 -5.90 -4.59
C ALA A 31 -3.58 -5.33 -5.68
N TYR A 32 -4.12 -5.12 -6.86
CA TYR A 32 -3.34 -4.69 -8.02
C TYR A 32 -3.70 -3.30 -8.52
N ASP A 33 -4.62 -2.64 -7.84
CA ASP A 33 -4.92 -1.22 -8.04
C ASP A 33 -5.68 -0.68 -6.82
N GLY A 34 -5.91 0.63 -6.81
CA GLY A 34 -6.55 1.27 -5.67
C GLY A 34 -8.01 0.87 -5.46
N ILE A 35 -8.72 0.53 -6.52
CA ILE A 35 -10.11 0.08 -6.40
C ILE A 35 -10.16 -1.25 -5.67
N GLU A 36 -9.30 -2.20 -6.04
CA GLU A 36 -9.23 -3.49 -5.35
C GLU A 36 -8.87 -3.32 -3.88
N ALA A 37 -7.93 -2.43 -3.57
CA ALA A 37 -7.53 -2.17 -2.18
C ALA A 37 -8.72 -1.66 -1.36
N VAL A 38 -9.46 -0.69 -1.89
CA VAL A 38 -10.63 -0.14 -1.20
C VAL A 38 -11.68 -1.24 -0.97
N GLU A 39 -11.92 -2.09 -1.97
CA GLU A 39 -12.90 -3.17 -1.85
C GLU A 39 -12.50 -4.21 -0.80
N ILE A 40 -11.21 -4.57 -0.77
CA ILE A 40 -10.71 -5.52 0.23
C ILE A 40 -10.90 -4.95 1.64
N LEU A 41 -10.61 -3.68 1.85
CA LEU A 41 -10.75 -3.05 3.17
C LEU A 41 -12.18 -2.92 3.63
N LYS A 42 -13.17 -3.01 2.73
CA LYS A 42 -14.58 -3.09 3.12
C LYS A 42 -14.94 -4.44 3.73
N LYS A 43 -14.21 -5.48 3.37
CA LYS A 43 -14.54 -6.86 3.74
C LYS A 43 -13.60 -7.47 4.77
N GLU A 44 -12.36 -7.01 4.82
CA GLU A 44 -11.30 -7.59 5.63
C GLU A 44 -10.76 -6.57 6.62
N SER A 45 -10.44 -7.03 7.82
CA SER A 45 -9.75 -6.23 8.82
C SER A 45 -8.24 -6.38 8.57
N VAL A 46 -7.57 -5.27 8.29
CA VAL A 46 -6.17 -5.25 7.92
C VAL A 46 -5.38 -4.41 8.92
N ASP A 47 -4.21 -4.89 9.30
CA ASP A 47 -3.35 -4.23 10.28
C ASP A 47 -2.40 -3.22 9.67
N LEU A 48 -2.06 -3.39 8.38
CA LEU A 48 -1.11 -2.51 7.68
C LEU A 48 -1.41 -2.56 6.19
N LEU A 49 -1.35 -1.40 5.54
CA LEU A 49 -1.47 -1.29 4.09
C LEU A 49 -0.14 -0.81 3.50
N ILE A 50 0.38 -1.54 2.53
CA ILE A 50 1.53 -1.13 1.74
C ILE A 50 1.01 -0.85 0.32
N MET A 51 1.17 0.39 -0.16
CA MET A 51 0.52 0.83 -1.39
C MET A 51 1.44 1.61 -2.30
N ASP A 52 1.48 1.20 -3.56
CA ASP A 52 2.19 1.94 -4.60
C ASP A 52 1.41 3.20 -4.99
N ILE A 53 2.12 4.26 -5.38
CA ILE A 53 1.49 5.50 -5.83
C ILE A 53 0.94 5.35 -7.26
N MET A 54 1.75 4.81 -8.16
CA MET A 54 1.44 4.79 -9.59
C MET A 54 0.74 3.49 -9.98
N MET A 55 -0.59 3.53 -10.05
CA MET A 55 -1.39 2.38 -10.43
C MET A 55 -2.50 2.78 -11.39
N PRO A 56 -2.97 1.84 -12.25
CA PRO A 56 -4.11 2.13 -13.12
C PRO A 56 -5.42 2.22 -12.33
N ARG A 57 -6.43 2.75 -12.94
CA ARG A 57 -7.81 2.94 -12.44
C ARG A 57 -7.88 3.89 -11.26
N MET A 58 -7.26 3.54 -10.14
CA MET A 58 -7.18 4.43 -8.97
C MET A 58 -5.77 4.35 -8.40
N ASP A 59 -5.05 5.47 -8.44
CA ASP A 59 -3.69 5.54 -7.93
C ASP A 59 -3.65 5.52 -6.39
N GLY A 60 -2.43 5.38 -5.84
CA GLY A 60 -2.24 5.26 -4.40
C GLY A 60 -2.61 6.51 -3.62
N ILE A 61 -2.50 7.69 -4.21
CA ILE A 61 -2.88 8.94 -3.55
C ILE A 61 -4.40 8.98 -3.36
N ARG A 62 -5.15 8.73 -4.44
CA ARG A 62 -6.61 8.71 -4.39
C ARG A 62 -7.13 7.61 -3.47
N ALA A 63 -6.51 6.44 -3.55
CA ALA A 63 -6.90 5.32 -2.70
C ALA A 63 -6.68 5.65 -1.23
N THR A 64 -5.55 6.28 -0.89
CA THR A 64 -5.26 6.67 0.49
C THR A 64 -6.30 7.66 1.01
N LEU A 65 -6.65 8.67 0.22
CA LEU A 65 -7.69 9.62 0.60
C LEU A 65 -9.02 8.92 0.86
N LYS A 66 -9.40 8.00 -0.02
CA LYS A 66 -10.65 7.25 0.12
C LYS A 66 -10.63 6.37 1.36
N ILE A 67 -9.52 5.68 1.60
CA ILE A 67 -9.36 4.78 2.74
C ILE A 67 -9.43 5.57 4.05
N ARG A 68 -8.80 6.73 4.10
CA ARG A 68 -8.79 7.57 5.32
C ARG A 68 -10.16 8.11 5.71
N GLU A 69 -11.14 8.08 4.81
CA GLU A 69 -12.51 8.46 5.18
C GLU A 69 -13.10 7.52 6.24
N LYS A 70 -12.69 6.26 6.26
CA LYS A 70 -13.29 5.24 7.12
C LYS A 70 -12.30 4.41 7.91
N HIS A 71 -11.02 4.48 7.61
CA HIS A 71 -10.00 3.62 8.23
C HIS A 71 -8.82 4.43 8.72
N ASN A 72 -8.29 4.00 9.86
CA ASN A 72 -7.13 4.65 10.49
C ASN A 72 -5.94 3.70 10.59
N ILE A 73 -5.87 2.71 9.73
CA ILE A 73 -4.77 1.76 9.71
C ILE A 73 -3.47 2.42 9.26
N PRO A 74 -2.32 1.92 9.68
CA PRO A 74 -1.04 2.40 9.16
C PRO A 74 -0.93 2.17 7.66
N ILE A 75 -0.44 3.17 6.94
CA ILE A 75 -0.24 3.11 5.48
C ILE A 75 1.19 3.48 5.15
N ILE A 76 1.87 2.60 4.42
CA ILE A 76 3.21 2.84 3.88
C ILE A 76 3.07 3.00 2.36
N ILE A 77 3.53 4.13 1.84
CA ILE A 77 3.52 4.40 0.41
C ILE A 77 4.82 3.91 -0.22
N LEU A 78 4.70 3.21 -1.34
CA LEU A 78 5.84 2.84 -2.19
C LEU A 78 5.87 3.73 -3.41
N SER A 79 7.04 4.16 -3.85
CA SER A 79 7.17 4.96 -5.06
C SER A 79 8.51 4.68 -5.74
N ALA A 80 8.50 4.67 -7.07
CA ALA A 80 9.72 4.58 -7.87
C ALA A 80 10.50 5.90 -7.86
N LYS A 81 9.85 6.98 -7.40
CA LYS A 81 10.46 8.32 -7.39
C LYS A 81 10.86 8.71 -5.99
N SER A 82 12.08 9.21 -5.86
CA SER A 82 12.61 9.71 -4.60
C SER A 82 12.41 11.21 -4.45
N GLU A 83 11.49 11.80 -5.20
CA GLU A 83 11.25 13.23 -5.17
C GLU A 83 10.53 13.66 -3.90
N ASP A 84 11.03 14.73 -3.28
CA ASP A 84 10.47 15.24 -2.04
C ASP A 84 9.00 15.63 -2.17
N ALA A 85 8.59 16.12 -3.35
CA ALA A 85 7.20 16.51 -3.58
C ALA A 85 6.25 15.32 -3.43
N ASP A 86 6.60 14.15 -3.98
CA ASP A 86 5.78 12.94 -3.86
C ASP A 86 5.73 12.46 -2.41
N LYS A 87 6.85 12.52 -1.72
CA LYS A 87 6.92 12.14 -0.32
C LYS A 87 6.05 13.05 0.56
N ILE A 88 6.16 14.36 0.37
CA ILE A 88 5.37 15.32 1.13
C ILE A 88 3.88 15.12 0.86
N LEU A 89 3.50 14.94 -0.41
CA LEU A 89 2.11 14.71 -0.76
C LEU A 89 1.56 13.44 -0.11
N GLY A 90 2.32 12.34 -0.19
CA GLY A 90 1.91 11.08 0.43
C GLY A 90 1.68 11.21 1.93
N LEU A 91 2.58 11.87 2.64
CA LEU A 91 2.44 12.05 4.08
C LEU A 91 1.30 13.02 4.42
N ASN A 92 1.09 14.06 3.62
CA ASN A 92 0.03 15.04 3.85
C ASN A 92 -1.37 14.46 3.68
N ILE A 93 -1.55 13.46 2.84
CA ILE A 93 -2.85 12.82 2.65
C ILE A 93 -3.14 11.72 3.68
N GLY A 94 -2.23 11.51 4.61
CA GLY A 94 -2.46 10.60 5.72
C GLY A 94 -1.64 9.31 5.71
N ALA A 95 -0.66 9.16 4.82
CA ALA A 95 0.26 8.03 4.90
C ALA A 95 1.19 8.20 6.09
N ASP A 96 1.56 7.09 6.71
CA ASP A 96 2.42 7.09 7.89
C ASP A 96 3.90 7.03 7.54
N ASP A 97 4.23 6.50 6.37
CA ASP A 97 5.61 6.36 5.94
C ASP A 97 5.70 6.28 4.42
N TYR A 98 6.91 6.35 3.90
CA TYR A 98 7.18 6.41 2.48
C TYR A 98 8.48 5.68 2.19
N ILE A 99 8.45 4.74 1.25
CA ILE A 99 9.61 3.96 0.85
C ILE A 99 9.82 4.10 -0.66
N THR A 100 11.06 4.37 -1.07
CA THR A 100 11.43 4.50 -2.47
C THR A 100 11.85 3.15 -3.04
N LYS A 101 11.36 2.80 -4.22
CA LYS A 101 11.82 1.62 -4.97
C LYS A 101 13.11 1.96 -5.72
N PRO A 102 13.98 1.01 -6.02
CA PRO A 102 13.93 -0.38 -5.57
C PRO A 102 14.38 -0.51 -4.12
N PHE A 103 13.91 -1.54 -3.46
CA PHE A 103 14.32 -1.83 -2.09
C PHE A 103 14.89 -3.24 -2.02
N ASN A 104 15.81 -3.42 -1.08
CA ASN A 104 16.48 -4.70 -0.89
C ASN A 104 15.82 -5.53 0.20
#